data_ce555cc4f70ec7dbbef8669d96f62c4a
#
_entry.id   ce555cc4f70ec7dbbef8669d96f62c4a
#
_cell.length_a   1.000
_cell.length_b   1.000
_cell.length_c   1.000
_cell.angle_alpha   90.00
_cell.angle_beta   90.00
_cell.angle_gamma   90.00
#
_symmetry.space_group_name_H-M   'P 1'
#
loop_
_entity.id
_entity.type
_entity.pdbx_description
1 polymer ?
#
loop_
_entity_poly.entity_id
_entity_poly.type
_entity_poly.pdbx_seq_one_letter_code
_entity_poly.pdbx_strand_id
1 'polypeptide(L)' 'MKTNNLKEEVENLQYELSIVLEAMLLLAGVEKNKLEKAVEAYIDCIDEVCQNTQKEGVEEVLEVVEYLKNHHKDLFQ' A
#
# COMPACT_ATOMS: atom_id res chain seq x y z
N MET A 1 1.33 31.57 7.29
CA MET A 1 2.25 31.12 6.28
C MET A 1 2.84 29.76 6.56
N LYS A 2 3.40 29.59 7.72
CA LYS A 2 3.95 28.28 8.08
C LYS A 2 2.87 27.22 8.09
N THR A 3 1.70 27.58 8.62
CA THR A 3 0.61 26.63 8.70
C THR A 3 0.21 26.13 7.31
N ASN A 4 0.15 27.04 6.34
CA ASN A 4 -0.19 26.65 4.97
C ASN A 4 0.86 25.72 4.39
N ASN A 5 2.14 26.01 4.67
CA ASN A 5 3.21 25.18 4.17
C ASN A 5 3.13 23.76 4.75
N LEU A 6 2.79 23.67 6.03
CA LEU A 6 2.66 22.35 6.66
C LEU A 6 1.54 21.55 6.02
N LYS A 7 0.42 22.20 5.77
CA LYS A 7 -0.71 21.51 5.16
C LYS A 7 -0.34 21.02 3.77
N GLU A 8 0.32 21.85 2.99
CA GLU A 8 0.74 21.43 1.66
C GLU A 8 1.74 20.28 1.72
N GLU A 9 2.64 20.32 2.69
CA GLU A 9 3.61 19.23 2.82
C GLU A 9 2.94 17.92 3.15
N VAL A 10 1.94 17.94 4.02
CA VAL A 10 1.21 16.73 4.36
C VAL A 10 0.49 16.19 3.13
N GLU A 11 -0.18 17.06 2.40
CA GLU A 11 -0.88 16.62 1.20
C GLU A 11 0.08 16.07 0.15
N ASN A 12 1.23 16.71 -0.01
CA ASN A 12 2.24 16.22 -0.94
C ASN A 12 2.78 14.85 -0.52
N LEU A 13 2.98 14.66 0.77
CA LEU A 13 3.47 13.38 1.27
C LEU A 13 2.44 12.28 1.03
N GLN A 14 1.16 12.59 1.22
CA GLN A 14 0.12 11.61 0.96
C GLN A 14 0.09 11.22 -0.50
N TYR A 15 0.24 12.20 -1.37
CA TYR A 15 0.29 11.93 -2.80
C TYR A 15 1.49 11.05 -3.15
N GLU A 16 2.66 11.39 -2.60
CA GLU A 16 3.86 10.61 -2.85
C GLU A 16 3.72 9.18 -2.34
N LEU A 17 3.11 9.03 -1.16
CA LEU A 17 2.91 7.70 -0.61
C LEU A 17 1.99 6.87 -1.49
N SER A 18 0.98 7.49 -2.07
CA SER A 18 0.09 6.78 -2.98
C SER A 18 0.85 6.29 -4.20
N ILE A 19 1.70 7.14 -4.75
CA ILE A 19 2.50 6.75 -5.92
C ILE A 19 3.46 5.63 -5.56
N VAL A 20 4.10 5.72 -4.41
CA VAL A 20 5.03 4.68 -3.97
C VAL A 20 4.28 3.36 -3.78
N LEU A 21 3.10 3.40 -3.19
CA LEU A 21 2.30 2.20 -3.01
C LEU A 21 1.97 1.57 -4.36
N GLU A 22 1.54 2.38 -5.31
CA GLU A 22 1.22 1.86 -6.63
C GLU A 22 2.45 1.25 -7.30
N ALA A 23 3.59 1.93 -7.20
CA ALA A 23 4.82 1.41 -7.77
C ALA A 23 5.23 0.09 -7.11
N MET A 24 5.09 0.03 -5.79
CA MET A 24 5.42 -1.19 -5.07
C MET A 24 4.55 -2.35 -5.52
N LEU A 25 3.26 -2.11 -5.70
CA LEU A 25 2.37 -3.17 -6.13
C LEU A 25 2.70 -3.65 -7.53
N LEU A 26 3.07 -2.74 -8.42
CA LEU A 26 3.50 -3.14 -9.75
C LEU A 26 4.77 -3.96 -9.68
N LEU A 27 5.71 -3.56 -8.84
CA LEU A 27 6.95 -4.34 -8.67
C LEU A 27 6.66 -5.71 -8.07
N ALA A 28 5.63 -5.80 -7.24
CA ALA A 28 5.25 -7.07 -6.63
C ALA A 28 4.56 -7.99 -7.62
N GLY A 29 4.16 -7.50 -8.78
CA GLY A 29 3.57 -8.35 -9.80
C GLY A 29 2.12 -8.05 -10.14
N VAL A 30 1.55 -6.98 -9.59
CA VAL A 30 0.18 -6.61 -9.90
C VAL A 30 0.09 -6.12 -11.34
N GLU A 31 -0.94 -6.56 -12.05
CA GLU A 31 -1.16 -6.07 -13.40
C GLU A 31 -1.57 -4.61 -13.38
N LYS A 32 -1.08 -3.86 -14.36
CA LYS A 32 -1.29 -2.43 -14.37
C LYS A 32 -2.76 -2.06 -14.45
N ASN A 33 -3.54 -2.83 -15.20
CA ASN A 33 -4.96 -2.54 -15.35
C ASN A 33 -5.78 -2.96 -14.13
N LYS A 34 -5.14 -3.62 -13.16
CA LYS A 34 -5.81 -4.00 -11.91
C LYS A 34 -5.26 -3.22 -10.72
N LEU A 35 -4.45 -2.20 -10.98
CA LEU A 35 -3.75 -1.51 -9.92
C LEU A 35 -4.70 -0.85 -8.94
N GLU A 36 -5.78 -0.27 -9.43
CA GLU A 36 -6.74 0.40 -8.56
C GLU A 36 -7.38 -0.58 -7.58
N LYS A 37 -7.76 -1.74 -8.08
CA LYS A 37 -8.32 -2.77 -7.22
C LYS A 37 -7.28 -3.28 -6.23
N ALA A 38 -6.03 -3.37 -6.67
CA ALA A 38 -4.96 -3.84 -5.80
C ALA A 38 -4.72 -2.87 -4.66
N VAL A 39 -4.79 -1.57 -4.92
CA VAL A 39 -4.61 -0.58 -3.86
C VAL A 39 -5.71 -0.73 -2.81
N GLU A 40 -6.95 -0.88 -3.25
CA GLU A 40 -8.05 -1.05 -2.31
C GLU A 40 -7.90 -2.34 -1.51
N ALA A 41 -7.52 -3.41 -2.17
CA ALA A 41 -7.31 -4.68 -1.49
C ALA A 41 -6.15 -4.60 -0.50
N TYR A 42 -5.09 -3.89 -0.86
CA TYR A 42 -3.96 -3.71 0.04
C TYR A 42 -4.39 -2.99 1.31
N ILE A 43 -5.16 -1.93 1.16
CA ILE A 43 -5.63 -1.19 2.33
C ILE A 43 -6.49 -2.07 3.22
N ASP A 44 -7.36 -2.87 2.63
CA ASP A 44 -8.15 -3.81 3.43
C ASP A 44 -7.28 -4.83 4.14
N CYS A 45 -6.23 -5.30 3.48
CA CYS A 45 -5.34 -6.28 4.09
C CYS A 45 -4.54 -5.71 5.24
N ILE A 46 -4.28 -4.41 5.24
CA ILE A 46 -3.54 -3.80 6.34
C ILE A 46 -4.24 -4.07 7.66
N ASP A 47 -5.56 -3.87 7.70
CA ASP A 47 -6.29 -4.09 8.95
C ASP A 47 -6.16 -5.54 9.41
N GLU A 48 -6.30 -6.49 8.49
CA GLU A 48 -6.21 -7.88 8.86
C GLU A 48 -4.84 -8.25 9.38
N VAL A 49 -3.80 -7.81 8.67
CA VAL A 49 -2.43 -8.17 9.04
C VAL A 49 -2.01 -7.48 10.33
N CYS A 50 -2.35 -6.19 10.47
CA CYS A 50 -1.90 -5.44 11.63
C CYS A 50 -2.50 -5.95 12.93
N GLN A 51 -3.66 -6.59 12.86
CA GLN A 51 -4.25 -7.17 14.05
C GLN A 51 -3.54 -8.44 14.50
N ASN A 52 -2.85 -9.11 13.60
CA ASN A 52 -2.30 -10.41 13.85
C ASN A 52 -0.77 -10.46 13.85
N THR A 53 -0.11 -9.44 13.37
CA THR A 53 1.34 -9.44 13.28
C THR A 53 1.94 -8.63 14.41
N GLN A 54 3.16 -9.00 14.80
CA GLN A 54 3.94 -8.22 15.74
C GLN A 54 5.11 -7.54 15.02
N LYS A 55 5.16 -7.68 13.71
CA LYS A 55 6.21 -7.07 12.92
C LYS A 55 5.93 -5.59 12.69
N GLU A 56 6.99 -4.85 12.47
CA GLU A 56 6.88 -3.40 12.26
C GLU A 56 7.71 -2.99 11.07
N GLY A 57 7.37 -1.83 10.53
CA GLY A 57 8.15 -1.23 9.46
C GLY A 57 8.10 -2.01 8.18
N VAL A 58 9.28 -2.22 7.60
CA VAL A 58 9.37 -2.88 6.31
C VAL A 58 8.80 -4.29 6.36
N GLU A 59 9.05 -4.99 7.45
CA GLU A 59 8.57 -6.37 7.55
C GLU A 59 7.06 -6.43 7.59
N GLU A 60 6.42 -5.45 8.22
CA GLU A 60 4.97 -5.40 8.23
C GLU A 60 4.42 -5.21 6.82
N VAL A 61 5.05 -4.31 6.05
CA VAL A 61 4.62 -4.08 4.67
C VAL A 61 4.78 -5.34 3.84
N LEU A 62 5.92 -6.03 4.00
CA LEU A 62 6.15 -7.25 3.26
C LEU A 62 5.11 -8.31 3.61
N GLU A 63 4.73 -8.38 4.86
CA GLU A 63 3.73 -9.34 5.27
C GLU A 63 2.36 -9.03 4.66
N VAL A 64 2.02 -7.73 4.57
CA VAL A 64 0.76 -7.35 3.93
C VAL A 64 0.78 -7.75 2.46
N VAL A 65 1.91 -7.55 1.78
CA VAL A 65 2.02 -7.93 0.38
C VAL A 65 1.87 -9.44 0.22
N GLU A 66 2.49 -10.23 1.10
CA GLU A 66 2.33 -11.67 1.04
C GLU A 66 0.88 -12.10 1.26
N TYR A 67 0.23 -11.48 2.23
CA TYR A 67 -1.17 -11.76 2.48
C TYR A 67 -2.01 -11.44 1.25
N LEU A 68 -1.73 -10.30 0.62
CA LEU A 68 -2.44 -9.90 -0.58
C LEU A 68 -2.24 -10.91 -1.70
N LYS A 69 -1.01 -11.37 -1.90
CA LYS A 69 -0.74 -12.34 -2.94
C LYS A 69 -1.49 -13.64 -2.71
N ASN A 70 -1.61 -14.05 -1.46
CA ASN A 70 -2.26 -15.31 -1.14
C ASN A 70 -3.77 -15.23 -1.27
N HIS A 71 -4.35 -14.07 -0.99
CA HIS A 71 -5.79 -13.94 -0.95
C HIS A 71 -6.39 -13.26 -2.18
N HIS A 72 -5.55 -12.66 -3.01
CA HIS A 72 -6.02 -11.96 -4.21
C HIS A 72 -5.11 -12.30 -5.37
N LYS A 73 -5.00 -13.60 -5.64
CA LYS A 73 -4.07 -14.08 -6.68
C LYS A 73 -4.42 -13.54 -8.06
N ASP A 74 -5.68 -13.24 -8.27
CA ASP A 74 -6.12 -12.75 -9.57
C ASP A 74 -5.55 -11.37 -9.89
N LEU A 75 -5.05 -10.65 -8.90
CA LEU A 75 -4.42 -9.36 -9.13
C LEU A 75 -2.98 -9.48 -9.61
N PHE A 76 -2.38 -10.64 -9.39
CA PHE A 76 -0.96 -10.86 -9.67
C PHE A 76 -0.83 -11.80 -10.86
N GLN A 77 -0.88 -11.27 -12.02
CA GLN A 77 -0.63 -12.08 -13.19
C GLN A 77 0.66 -11.69 -13.85
#